data_8506dc39a70279d51bd646b19d702d4c
#
_entry.id   8506dc39a70279d51bd646b19d702d4c
#
_cell.length_a   1.000
_cell.length_b   1.000
_cell.length_c   1.000
_cell.angle_alpha   90.00
_cell.angle_beta   90.00
_cell.angle_gamma   90.00
#
_symmetry.space_group_name_H-M   'P 1'
#
loop_
_entity.id
_entity.type
_entity.pdbx_description
1 polymer ?
#
loop_
_entity_poly.entity_id
_entity_poly.type
_entity_poly.pdbx_seq_one_letter_code
_entity_poly.pdbx_strand_id
1 'polypeptide(L)'
;NPIATFPGQGVTVFGQKTTQKKASALDRVNVRRLLINLKTFVASSSRNLLFEQNTSTLRNQFLNIVNPYMEEVQANSGLSAFRVVMDDSNNTQETIDRNQLIGQIFIQPTRAAEFIVLDFVVQPTGAAFPE
;
A
#
# COMPACT_ATOMS: atom_id res chain seq x y z
N ASN A 1 -16.70 -0.36 18.36
CA ASN A 1 -16.18 0.94 18.75
C ASN A 1 -14.66 0.87 18.90
N PRO A 2 -13.89 1.65 18.12
CA PRO A 2 -12.44 1.64 18.20
C PRO A 2 -11.88 2.48 19.36
N ILE A 3 -12.73 3.05 20.18
CA ILE A 3 -12.34 3.90 21.31
C ILE A 3 -12.54 3.11 22.61
N ALA A 4 -11.49 3.05 23.41
CA ALA A 4 -11.48 2.36 24.70
C ALA A 4 -10.79 3.20 25.78
N THR A 5 -11.16 2.95 27.02
CA THR A 5 -10.53 3.61 28.18
C THR A 5 -9.67 2.59 28.92
N PHE A 6 -8.39 2.93 29.09
CA PHE A 6 -7.44 2.10 29.82
C PHE A 6 -6.97 2.78 31.10
N PRO A 7 -6.83 2.02 32.20
CA PRO A 7 -6.27 2.56 33.44
C PRO A 7 -4.85 3.16 33.21
N GLY A 8 -4.63 4.40 33.65
CA GLY A 8 -3.35 5.08 33.47
C GLY A 8 -3.08 5.73 32.12
N GLN A 9 -3.89 5.43 31.12
CA GLN A 9 -3.73 5.99 29.76
C GLN A 9 -4.92 6.86 29.31
N GLY A 10 -6.06 6.72 29.98
CA GLY A 10 -7.27 7.45 29.63
C GLY A 10 -7.95 6.89 28.38
N VAL A 11 -8.64 7.76 27.64
CA VAL A 11 -9.37 7.41 26.42
C VAL A 11 -8.40 7.33 25.25
N THR A 12 -8.32 6.17 24.62
CA THR A 12 -7.41 5.91 23.49
C THR A 12 -8.13 5.29 22.29
N VAL A 13 -7.58 5.50 21.12
CA VAL A 13 -8.02 4.77 19.91
C VAL A 13 -7.36 3.39 19.93
N PHE A 14 -8.19 2.35 19.99
CA PHE A 14 -7.76 0.96 20.13
C PHE A 14 -8.46 0.07 19.11
N GLY A 15 -8.25 0.34 17.84
CA GLY A 15 -8.81 -0.43 16.75
C GLY A 15 -8.55 0.25 15.42
N GLN A 16 -8.52 -0.54 14.35
CA GLN A 16 -8.26 -0.06 13.00
C GLN A 16 -9.22 -0.63 11.95
N LYS A 17 -10.35 -1.19 12.38
CA LYS A 17 -11.36 -1.68 11.44
C LYS A 17 -12.15 -0.52 10.86
N THR A 18 -12.42 -0.61 9.56
CA THR A 18 -13.34 0.29 8.86
C THR A 18 -14.77 -0.22 8.94
N THR A 19 -15.73 0.53 8.42
CA THR A 19 -17.13 0.11 8.31
C THR A 19 -17.39 -0.90 7.19
N GLN A 20 -16.36 -1.30 6.45
CA GLN A 20 -16.48 -2.27 5.37
C GLN A 20 -16.83 -3.65 5.93
N LYS A 21 -17.96 -4.24 5.46
CA LYS A 21 -18.41 -5.56 5.89
C LYS A 21 -17.71 -6.70 5.18
N LYS A 22 -17.37 -6.49 3.89
CA LYS A 22 -16.68 -7.51 3.09
C LYS A 22 -15.21 -7.60 3.50
N ALA A 23 -14.74 -8.81 3.79
CA ALA A 23 -13.35 -9.04 4.12
C ALA A 23 -12.44 -8.73 2.91
N SER A 24 -11.52 -7.81 3.08
CA SER A 24 -10.48 -7.48 2.10
C SER A 24 -9.33 -6.75 2.80
N ALA A 25 -8.22 -6.52 2.09
CA ALA A 25 -7.12 -5.71 2.63
C ALA A 25 -7.55 -4.28 2.98
N LEU A 26 -8.60 -3.76 2.33
CA LEU A 26 -9.13 -2.41 2.53
C LEU A 26 -10.04 -2.28 3.76
N ASP A 27 -10.30 -3.36 4.50
CA ASP A 27 -11.11 -3.31 5.71
C ASP A 27 -10.38 -2.74 6.94
N ARG A 28 -9.10 -2.42 6.79
CA ARG A 28 -8.25 -1.80 7.82
C ARG A 28 -7.89 -0.36 7.48
N VAL A 29 -7.83 0.47 8.51
CA VAL A 29 -7.56 1.92 8.36
C VAL A 29 -6.17 2.18 7.79
N ASN A 30 -5.14 1.45 8.22
CA ASN A 30 -3.78 1.63 7.71
C ASN A 30 -3.69 1.47 6.19
N VAL A 31 -4.31 0.43 5.65
CA VAL A 31 -4.34 0.17 4.20
C VAL A 31 -5.19 1.22 3.48
N ARG A 32 -6.32 1.58 4.04
CA ARG A 32 -7.22 2.58 3.45
C ARG A 32 -6.56 3.96 3.35
N ARG A 33 -5.89 4.40 4.41
CA ARG A 33 -5.14 5.67 4.41
C ARG A 33 -3.96 5.65 3.45
N LEU A 34 -3.23 4.53 3.40
CA LEU A 34 -2.16 4.34 2.42
C LEU A 34 -2.68 4.52 0.99
N LEU A 35 -3.79 3.87 0.65
CA LEU A 35 -4.38 3.97 -0.68
C LEU A 35 -4.82 5.40 -1.03
N ILE A 36 -5.39 6.12 -0.08
CA ILE A 36 -5.78 7.53 -0.27
C ILE A 36 -4.54 8.38 -0.56
N ASN A 37 -3.47 8.21 0.21
CA ASN A 37 -2.22 8.94 0.01
C ASN A 37 -1.58 8.62 -1.34
N LEU A 38 -1.55 7.36 -1.74
CA LEU A 38 -1.03 6.94 -3.04
C LEU A 38 -1.83 7.55 -4.19
N LYS A 39 -3.15 7.53 -4.10
CA LYS A 39 -4.02 8.14 -5.11
C LYS A 39 -3.79 9.64 -5.23
N THR A 40 -3.66 10.34 -4.11
CA THR A 40 -3.42 11.77 -4.09
C THR A 40 -2.07 12.12 -4.72
N PHE A 41 -1.03 11.38 -4.37
CA PHE A 41 0.30 11.57 -4.94
C PHE A 41 0.33 11.33 -6.45
N VAL A 42 -0.23 10.22 -6.90
CA VAL A 42 -0.27 9.87 -8.33
C VAL A 42 -1.08 10.90 -9.11
N ALA A 43 -2.25 11.31 -8.60
CA ALA A 43 -3.07 12.33 -9.24
C ALA A 43 -2.35 13.68 -9.34
N SER A 44 -1.64 14.09 -8.31
CA SER A 44 -0.85 15.32 -8.30
C SER A 44 0.30 15.26 -9.29
N SER A 45 1.02 14.15 -9.32
CA SER A 45 2.15 13.94 -10.25
C SER A 45 1.69 13.85 -11.71
N SER A 46 0.51 13.29 -11.95
CA SER A 46 -0.05 13.12 -13.30
C SER A 46 -0.46 14.45 -13.96
N ARG A 47 -0.74 15.48 -13.16
CA ARG A 47 -1.15 16.79 -13.71
C ARG A 47 -0.12 17.40 -14.66
N ASN A 48 1.15 17.19 -14.36
CA ASN A 48 2.25 17.71 -15.18
C ASN A 48 2.41 16.97 -16.51
N LEU A 49 1.78 15.80 -16.64
CA LEU A 49 1.80 14.97 -17.84
C LEU A 49 0.59 15.22 -18.74
N LEU A 50 -0.35 16.03 -18.29
CA LEU A 50 -1.57 16.33 -19.04
C LEU A 50 -1.23 17.17 -20.27
N PHE A 51 -1.82 16.84 -21.42
CA PHE A 51 -1.57 17.44 -22.73
C PHE A 51 -0.19 17.17 -23.34
N GLU A 52 0.64 16.37 -22.70
CA GLU A 52 1.89 15.90 -23.28
C GLU A 52 1.62 14.75 -24.29
N GLN A 53 2.56 14.53 -25.17
CA GLN A 53 2.45 13.47 -26.17
C GLN A 53 2.66 12.09 -25.52
N ASN A 54 1.78 11.13 -25.86
CA ASN A 54 1.90 9.75 -25.38
C ASN A 54 3.06 9.01 -26.05
N THR A 55 4.25 9.23 -25.55
CA THR A 55 5.49 8.62 -26.02
C THR A 55 6.12 7.76 -24.93
N SER A 56 7.06 6.91 -25.29
CA SER A 56 7.84 6.13 -24.33
C SER A 56 8.59 7.03 -23.33
N THR A 57 9.04 8.21 -23.78
CA THR A 57 9.69 9.21 -22.91
C THR A 57 8.75 9.70 -21.81
N LEU A 58 7.51 10.04 -22.15
CA LEU A 58 6.51 10.48 -21.17
C LEU A 58 6.20 9.38 -20.15
N ARG A 59 6.03 8.16 -20.63
CA ARG A 59 5.77 6.99 -19.78
C ARG A 59 6.94 6.73 -18.82
N ASN A 60 8.17 6.84 -19.29
CA ASN A 60 9.36 6.73 -18.46
C ASN A 60 9.47 7.85 -17.43
N GLN A 61 9.10 9.08 -17.77
CA GLN A 61 9.02 10.18 -16.81
C GLN A 61 8.05 9.87 -15.67
N PHE A 62 6.88 9.36 -15.98
CA PHE A 62 5.92 8.94 -14.96
C PHE A 62 6.49 7.84 -14.06
N LEU A 63 7.08 6.81 -14.64
CA LEU A 63 7.70 5.73 -13.87
C LEU A 63 8.85 6.24 -12.98
N ASN A 64 9.65 7.17 -13.46
CA ASN A 64 10.74 7.77 -12.69
C ASN A 64 10.27 8.65 -11.52
N ILE A 65 9.03 9.12 -11.56
CA ILE A 65 8.41 9.85 -10.45
C ILE A 65 7.76 8.89 -9.46
N VAL A 66 7.02 7.90 -9.95
CA VAL A 66 6.20 7.01 -9.11
C VAL A 66 7.03 5.91 -8.46
N ASN A 67 7.96 5.27 -9.17
CA ASN A 67 8.75 4.17 -8.62
C ASN A 67 9.56 4.54 -7.37
N PRO A 68 10.31 5.65 -7.32
CA PRO A 68 11.02 6.05 -6.11
C PRO A 68 10.09 6.28 -4.92
N TYR A 69 8.93 6.87 -5.14
CA TYR A 69 7.93 7.06 -4.09
C TYR A 69 7.36 5.74 -3.57
N MET A 70 7.06 4.80 -4.46
CA MET A 70 6.59 3.49 -4.07
C MET A 70 7.66 2.68 -3.32
N GLU A 71 8.92 2.82 -3.72
CA GLU A 71 10.07 2.22 -3.01
C GLU A 71 10.23 2.80 -1.61
N GLU A 72 10.07 4.11 -1.45
CA GLU A 72 10.08 4.76 -0.14
C GLU A 72 8.95 4.25 0.76
N VAL A 73 7.73 4.13 0.23
CA VAL A 73 6.59 3.58 0.95
C VAL A 73 6.83 2.14 1.36
N GLN A 74 7.44 1.34 0.49
CA GLN A 74 7.82 -0.04 0.79
C GLN A 74 8.90 -0.11 1.89
N ALA A 75 9.92 0.75 1.82
CA ALA A 75 10.97 0.83 2.83
C ALA A 75 10.42 1.23 4.21
N ASN A 76 9.38 2.07 4.25
CA ASN A 76 8.68 2.46 5.47
C ASN A 76 7.60 1.45 5.89
N SER A 77 7.62 0.23 5.36
CA SER A 77 6.71 -0.86 5.71
C SER A 77 5.23 -0.61 5.39
N GLY A 78 4.93 0.32 4.49
CA GLY A 78 3.57 0.55 4.00
C GLY A 78 3.11 -0.51 3.00
N LEU A 79 4.04 -1.03 2.20
CA LEU A 79 3.82 -2.06 1.18
C LEU A 79 4.77 -3.23 1.39
N SER A 80 4.30 -4.45 1.16
CA SER A 80 5.16 -5.62 1.06
C SER A 80 5.72 -5.80 -0.35
N ALA A 81 4.94 -5.47 -1.37
CA ALA A 81 5.36 -5.45 -2.76
C ALA A 81 4.51 -4.47 -3.58
N PHE A 82 5.06 -4.00 -4.69
CA PHE A 82 4.34 -3.20 -5.65
C PHE A 82 4.86 -3.46 -7.07
N ARG A 83 4.04 -3.12 -8.06
CA ARG A 83 4.40 -3.09 -9.46
C ARG A 83 3.66 -1.97 -10.16
N VAL A 84 4.39 -1.17 -10.91
CA VAL A 84 3.82 -0.11 -11.77
C VAL A 84 4.00 -0.51 -13.22
N VAL A 85 2.92 -0.53 -13.98
CA VAL A 85 2.92 -0.88 -15.41
C VAL A 85 2.38 0.31 -16.20
N MET A 86 3.22 0.87 -17.04
CA MET A 86 2.86 1.91 -18.00
C MET A 86 3.75 1.75 -19.24
N ASP A 87 3.41 0.80 -20.08
CA ASP A 87 4.17 0.43 -21.28
C ASP A 87 3.23 0.17 -22.46
N ASP A 88 3.75 -0.40 -23.52
CA ASP A 88 2.97 -0.69 -24.72
C ASP A 88 1.92 -1.79 -24.51
N SER A 89 2.02 -2.58 -23.44
CA SER A 89 1.04 -3.62 -23.14
C SER A 89 -0.32 -3.06 -22.73
N ASN A 90 -0.34 -1.93 -22.03
CA ASN A 90 -1.56 -1.22 -21.63
C ASN A 90 -1.80 0.09 -22.38
N ASN A 91 -0.82 0.58 -23.15
CA ASN A 91 -0.96 1.73 -24.06
C ASN A 91 -0.84 1.24 -25.51
N THR A 92 -1.94 0.69 -26.02
CA THR A 92 -2.05 0.23 -27.40
C THR A 92 -2.27 1.40 -28.35
N GLN A 93 -2.14 1.15 -29.67
CA GLN A 93 -2.43 2.16 -30.68
C GLN A 93 -3.86 2.72 -30.56
N GLU A 94 -4.83 1.86 -30.27
CA GLU A 94 -6.22 2.27 -30.04
C GLU A 94 -6.35 3.24 -28.84
N THR A 95 -5.62 2.98 -27.77
CA THR A 95 -5.59 3.86 -26.58
C THR A 95 -4.99 5.21 -26.91
N ILE A 96 -3.89 5.22 -27.67
CA ILE A 96 -3.23 6.46 -28.14
C ILE A 96 -4.18 7.26 -29.04
N ASP A 97 -4.88 6.59 -29.95
CA ASP A 97 -5.84 7.24 -30.87
C ASP A 97 -7.04 7.85 -30.13
N ARG A 98 -7.37 7.33 -28.95
CA ARG A 98 -8.39 7.90 -28.06
C ARG A 98 -7.87 9.02 -27.16
N ASN A 99 -6.64 9.44 -27.32
CA ASN A 99 -5.96 10.44 -26.45
C ASN A 99 -5.90 10.03 -24.97
N GLN A 100 -5.68 8.75 -24.70
CA GLN A 100 -5.60 8.19 -23.36
C GLN A 100 -4.19 7.69 -23.03
N LEU A 101 -3.77 7.94 -21.78
CA LEU A 101 -2.59 7.35 -21.20
C LEU A 101 -3.02 6.47 -20.03
N ILE A 102 -2.71 5.17 -20.10
CA ILE A 102 -3.13 4.19 -19.11
C ILE A 102 -1.93 3.70 -18.32
N GLY A 103 -2.02 3.84 -17.00
CA GLY A 103 -1.08 3.27 -16.05
C GLY A 103 -1.80 2.38 -15.05
N GLN A 104 -1.18 1.27 -14.68
CA GLN A 104 -1.69 0.35 -13.67
C GLN A 104 -0.69 0.23 -12.53
N ILE A 105 -1.19 0.33 -11.30
CA ILE A 105 -0.39 0.17 -10.10
C ILE A 105 -0.96 -1.00 -9.30
N PHE A 106 -0.15 -2.05 -9.17
CA PHE A 106 -0.46 -3.22 -8.36
C PHE A 106 0.24 -3.08 -7.01
N ILE A 107 -0.51 -3.23 -5.94
CA ILE A 107 0.01 -3.11 -4.58
C ILE A 107 -0.35 -4.31 -3.72
N GLN A 108 0.58 -4.70 -2.86
CA GLN A 108 0.36 -5.64 -1.78
C GLN A 108 0.64 -4.91 -0.45
N PRO A 109 -0.40 -4.46 0.25
CA PRO A 109 -0.21 -3.74 1.49
C PRO A 109 0.26 -4.66 2.62
N THR A 110 1.02 -4.11 3.56
CA THR A 110 1.37 -4.81 4.79
C THR A 110 0.18 -4.86 5.73
N ARG A 111 0.12 -5.92 6.54
CA ARG A 111 -0.89 -6.06 7.60
C ARG A 111 -0.27 -5.70 8.94
N ALA A 112 -1.00 -4.94 9.74
CA ALA A 112 -0.63 -4.70 11.12
C ALA A 112 -0.99 -5.89 12.01
N ALA A 113 -0.15 -6.18 12.99
CA ALA A 113 -0.44 -7.20 13.99
C ALA A 113 -1.53 -6.70 14.95
N GLU A 114 -2.61 -7.46 15.09
CA GLU A 114 -3.71 -7.17 16.02
C GLU A 114 -3.71 -8.14 17.21
N PHE A 115 -3.14 -9.33 17.01
CA PHE A 115 -3.07 -10.38 18.02
C PHE A 115 -1.61 -10.78 18.21
N ILE A 116 -1.18 -10.81 19.44
CA ILE A 116 0.14 -11.28 19.82
C ILE A 116 -0.03 -12.60 20.56
N VAL A 117 0.44 -13.69 19.95
CA VAL A 117 0.43 -15.00 20.56
C VAL A 117 1.81 -15.29 21.15
N LEU A 118 1.84 -15.50 22.45
CA LEU A 118 3.07 -15.85 23.17
C LEU A 118 2.97 -17.33 23.58
N ASP A 119 3.92 -18.11 23.11
CA ASP A 119 4.00 -19.52 23.43
C ASP A 119 5.17 -19.80 24.38
N PHE A 120 4.83 -20.28 25.57
CA PHE A 120 5.80 -20.62 26.60
C PHE A 120 5.94 -22.12 26.73
N VAL A 121 7.11 -22.62 26.39
CA VAL A 121 7.42 -24.02 26.53
C VAL A 121 8.34 -24.25 27.75
N VAL A 122 7.83 -24.97 28.75
CA VAL A 122 8.61 -25.33 29.95
C VAL A 122 9.28 -26.68 29.69
N GLN A 123 10.61 -26.70 29.73
CA GLN A 123 11.39 -27.91 29.54
C GLN A 123 11.96 -28.42 30.86
N PRO A 124 12.15 -29.73 31.02
CA PRO A 124 12.83 -30.32 32.18
C PRO A 124 14.25 -29.78 32.32
N THR A 125 14.73 -29.68 33.55
CA THR A 125 16.11 -29.25 33.81
C THR A 125 17.11 -30.21 33.11
N GLY A 126 17.99 -29.62 32.28
CA GLY A 126 18.99 -30.37 31.52
C GLY A 126 18.55 -30.81 30.12
N ALA A 127 17.32 -30.51 29.69
CA ALA A 127 16.90 -30.73 28.30
C ALA A 127 17.54 -29.69 27.38
N ALA A 128 17.90 -30.13 26.16
CA ALA A 128 18.35 -29.20 25.12
C ALA A 128 17.17 -28.39 24.56
N PHE A 129 17.43 -27.11 24.23
CA PHE A 129 16.44 -26.31 23.53
C PHE A 129 16.33 -26.77 22.05
N PRO A 130 15.14 -26.83 21.49
CA PRO A 130 14.99 -27.07 20.05
C PRO A 130 15.61 -25.88 19.27
N GLU A 131 16.30 -26.19 18.15
CA GLU A 131 16.88 -25.21 17.24
C GLU A 131 15.81 -24.49 16.41
#